data_a8676fd4145397a6ca6b6f5b14b382f4
#
_entry.id   a8676fd4145397a6ca6b6f5b14b382f4
#
_cell.length_a   1.000
_cell.length_b   1.000
_cell.length_c   1.000
_cell.angle_alpha   90.00
_cell.angle_beta   90.00
_cell.angle_gamma   90.00
#
_symmetry.space_group_name_H-M   'P 1'
#
loop_
_entity.id
_entity.type
_entity.pdbx_description
1 polymer ?
#
loop_
_entity_poly.entity_id
_entity_poly.type
_entity_poly.pdbx_seq_one_letter_code
_entity_poly.pdbx_strand_id
1 'polypeptide(L)'
;MGRVRQADIARVAGVSQATVSVVLGGNRTGVRLAEGTRLRVLEAAERLGYVPDPVSSRWTAARNNLLGVYTFTPAFPDIADAYYPILAGVEAEAAALGKDLIVFTASSAAPDRIRRTRLADGCLFLGRHVPVDAIAGLLDAGFPIVYIGRRTELGGRIPHVGADYVTASAEVLTRLARAGHRRVRYLREPDDAPSSGDRERGVRAAAADAGVSLSVTRTDGADLSAGTIAGWLADGVTALVVEETDTFAAFEGTRRALRAAGVSVPGDVSLAVLGRPPGGTAGPVVSGFEVPRRALGRSAVRLLASLVEPGTGEPSPHRLLACPPVAGETIAPVA
;
A
#
# COMPACT_ATOMS: atom_id res chain seq x y z
N MET A 1 -40.64 1.08 -16.39
CA MET A 1 -40.76 -0.37 -16.32
C MET A 1 -40.20 -0.85 -14.99
N GLY A 2 -40.99 -1.61 -14.21
CA GLY A 2 -40.54 -2.15 -12.93
C GLY A 2 -39.46 -3.21 -13.12
N ARG A 3 -38.51 -3.33 -12.18
CA ARG A 3 -37.43 -4.34 -12.19
C ARG A 3 -38.06 -5.75 -12.11
N VAL A 4 -37.71 -6.64 -13.03
CA VAL A 4 -38.16 -8.05 -13.02
C VAL A 4 -37.68 -8.74 -11.75
N ARG A 5 -38.57 -9.46 -11.06
CA ARG A 5 -38.30 -10.16 -9.81
C ARG A 5 -38.31 -11.67 -10.00
N GLN A 6 -37.69 -12.42 -9.11
CA GLN A 6 -37.74 -13.90 -9.13
C GLN A 6 -39.17 -14.46 -9.12
N ALA A 7 -40.11 -13.77 -8.53
CA ALA A 7 -41.53 -14.13 -8.56
C ALA A 7 -42.12 -14.07 -9.98
N ASP A 8 -41.67 -13.17 -10.84
CA ASP A 8 -42.11 -13.07 -12.22
C ASP A 8 -41.58 -14.25 -13.05
N ILE A 9 -40.33 -14.63 -12.81
CA ILE A 9 -39.72 -15.81 -13.41
C ILE A 9 -40.46 -17.08 -12.97
N ALA A 10 -40.79 -17.22 -11.68
CA ALA A 10 -41.50 -18.34 -11.11
C ALA A 10 -42.85 -18.52 -11.78
N ARG A 11 -43.59 -17.44 -11.98
CA ARG A 11 -44.88 -17.46 -12.68
C ARG A 11 -44.74 -17.88 -14.13
N VAL A 12 -43.74 -17.41 -14.86
CA VAL A 12 -43.52 -17.73 -16.28
C VAL A 12 -43.00 -19.16 -16.47
N ALA A 13 -42.12 -19.63 -15.58
CA ALA A 13 -41.53 -20.96 -15.63
C ALA A 13 -42.47 -22.06 -15.05
N GLY A 14 -43.57 -21.67 -14.37
CA GLY A 14 -44.49 -22.60 -13.72
C GLY A 14 -43.89 -23.35 -12.53
N VAL A 15 -43.08 -22.66 -11.72
CA VAL A 15 -42.39 -23.24 -10.54
C VAL A 15 -42.50 -22.32 -9.33
N SER A 16 -42.09 -22.78 -8.15
CA SER A 16 -42.03 -21.95 -6.95
C SER A 16 -40.89 -20.96 -7.05
N GLN A 17 -41.03 -19.81 -6.34
CA GLN A 17 -39.91 -18.83 -6.22
C GLN A 17 -38.66 -19.45 -5.59
N ALA A 18 -38.83 -20.39 -4.65
CA ALA A 18 -37.75 -21.18 -4.08
C ALA A 18 -36.97 -21.95 -5.13
N THR A 19 -37.68 -22.60 -6.08
CA THR A 19 -37.08 -23.32 -7.21
C THR A 19 -36.25 -22.35 -8.10
N VAL A 20 -36.80 -21.17 -8.40
CA VAL A 20 -36.08 -20.12 -9.17
C VAL A 20 -34.81 -19.69 -8.42
N SER A 21 -34.89 -19.45 -7.12
CA SER A 21 -33.76 -19.08 -6.30
C SER A 21 -32.66 -20.14 -6.30
N VAL A 22 -33.01 -21.43 -6.23
CA VAL A 22 -32.07 -22.56 -6.31
C VAL A 22 -31.40 -22.62 -7.67
N VAL A 23 -32.16 -22.49 -8.76
CA VAL A 23 -31.61 -22.55 -10.15
C VAL A 23 -30.67 -21.39 -10.42
N LEU A 24 -31.08 -20.14 -10.11
CA LEU A 24 -30.31 -18.93 -10.36
C LEU A 24 -29.15 -18.76 -9.38
N GLY A 25 -29.24 -19.34 -8.17
CA GLY A 25 -28.19 -19.34 -7.15
C GLY A 25 -27.11 -20.44 -7.34
N GLY A 26 -27.16 -21.22 -8.46
CA GLY A 26 -26.17 -22.26 -8.76
C GLY A 26 -26.35 -23.55 -7.97
N ASN A 27 -27.57 -23.84 -7.48
CA ASN A 27 -27.95 -25.06 -6.74
C ASN A 27 -27.03 -25.46 -5.59
N ARG A 28 -26.63 -24.48 -4.77
CA ARG A 28 -25.75 -24.68 -3.60
C ARG A 28 -26.37 -25.51 -2.49
N THR A 29 -27.69 -25.73 -2.53
CA THR A 29 -28.42 -26.52 -1.53
C THR A 29 -28.39 -28.02 -1.80
N GLY A 30 -27.78 -28.47 -2.90
CA GLY A 30 -27.74 -29.88 -3.28
C GLY A 30 -29.11 -30.49 -3.65
N VAL A 31 -30.14 -29.65 -3.80
CA VAL A 31 -31.48 -30.11 -4.19
C VAL A 31 -31.42 -30.66 -5.62
N ARG A 32 -31.81 -31.91 -5.83
CA ARG A 32 -31.92 -32.49 -7.15
C ARG A 32 -33.11 -31.86 -7.89
N LEU A 33 -32.83 -31.10 -8.91
CA LEU A 33 -33.79 -30.53 -9.82
C LEU A 33 -33.76 -31.28 -11.14
N ALA A 34 -34.94 -31.56 -11.71
CA ALA A 34 -35.00 -32.10 -13.05
C ALA A 34 -34.43 -31.10 -14.06
N GLU A 35 -33.60 -31.56 -15.00
CA GLU A 35 -32.93 -30.69 -15.99
C GLU A 35 -33.93 -29.84 -16.78
N GLY A 36 -35.10 -30.43 -17.15
CA GLY A 36 -36.17 -29.68 -17.82
C GLY A 36 -36.72 -28.52 -16.98
N THR A 37 -36.73 -28.65 -15.66
CA THR A 37 -37.13 -27.54 -14.76
C THR A 37 -36.07 -26.45 -14.73
N ARG A 38 -34.80 -26.81 -14.71
CA ARG A 38 -33.68 -25.91 -14.77
C ARG A 38 -33.69 -25.08 -16.06
N LEU A 39 -33.86 -25.72 -17.20
CA LEU A 39 -33.91 -25.08 -18.51
C LEU A 39 -35.09 -24.08 -18.59
N ARG A 40 -36.30 -24.45 -18.19
CA ARG A 40 -37.47 -23.56 -18.21
C ARG A 40 -37.23 -22.30 -17.39
N VAL A 41 -36.57 -22.42 -16.24
CA VAL A 41 -36.26 -21.25 -15.38
C VAL A 41 -35.25 -20.31 -16.05
N LEU A 42 -34.18 -20.86 -16.66
CA LEU A 42 -33.15 -20.07 -17.35
C LEU A 42 -33.75 -19.37 -18.59
N GLU A 43 -34.56 -20.06 -19.42
CA GLU A 43 -35.26 -19.46 -20.56
C GLU A 43 -36.23 -18.35 -20.15
N ALA A 44 -36.97 -18.57 -19.05
CA ALA A 44 -37.87 -17.55 -18.52
C ALA A 44 -37.10 -16.30 -18.01
N ALA A 45 -35.96 -16.51 -17.35
CA ALA A 45 -35.11 -15.42 -16.88
C ALA A 45 -34.55 -14.61 -18.05
N GLU A 46 -34.03 -15.26 -19.07
CA GLU A 46 -33.50 -14.63 -20.29
C GLU A 46 -34.61 -13.85 -21.03
N ARG A 47 -35.75 -14.47 -21.27
CA ARG A 47 -36.89 -13.82 -21.95
C ARG A 47 -37.41 -12.59 -21.26
N LEU A 48 -37.37 -12.57 -19.92
CA LEU A 48 -37.79 -11.44 -19.11
C LEU A 48 -36.68 -10.38 -18.95
N GLY A 49 -35.47 -10.63 -19.45
CA GLY A 49 -34.31 -9.75 -19.25
C GLY A 49 -33.93 -9.66 -17.76
N TYR A 50 -34.08 -10.75 -16.99
CA TYR A 50 -33.76 -10.73 -15.58
C TYR A 50 -32.25 -10.67 -15.37
N VAL A 51 -31.82 -9.62 -14.72
CA VAL A 51 -30.45 -9.52 -14.21
C VAL A 51 -30.49 -9.87 -12.72
N PRO A 52 -29.77 -10.92 -12.28
CA PRO A 52 -29.67 -11.26 -10.87
C PRO A 52 -29.28 -10.04 -10.06
N ASP A 53 -29.97 -9.81 -8.94
CA ASP A 53 -29.54 -8.75 -8.04
C ASP A 53 -28.31 -9.22 -7.27
N PRO A 54 -27.13 -8.58 -7.50
CA PRO A 54 -25.91 -8.97 -6.79
C PRO A 54 -26.06 -8.83 -5.27
N VAL A 55 -26.95 -7.95 -4.79
CA VAL A 55 -27.20 -7.78 -3.34
C VAL A 55 -28.00 -8.94 -2.77
N SER A 56 -29.05 -9.41 -3.46
CA SER A 56 -29.87 -10.53 -2.99
C SER A 56 -29.13 -11.87 -3.05
N SER A 57 -28.20 -12.06 -4.01
CA SER A 57 -27.35 -13.24 -4.09
C SER A 57 -26.25 -13.26 -3.02
N ARG A 58 -25.86 -12.10 -2.49
CA ARG A 58 -24.87 -11.96 -1.42
C ARG A 58 -25.35 -12.51 -0.07
N TRP A 59 -26.64 -12.45 0.24
CA TRP A 59 -27.20 -12.97 1.48
C TRP A 59 -27.19 -14.49 1.58
N THR A 60 -27.05 -15.18 0.45
CA THR A 60 -27.03 -16.66 0.37
C THR A 60 -25.66 -17.22 -0.01
N ALA A 61 -24.73 -16.37 -0.45
CA ALA A 61 -23.38 -16.76 -0.81
C ALA A 61 -22.45 -16.63 0.41
N ALA A 62 -21.69 -17.67 0.71
CA ALA A 62 -20.67 -17.62 1.76
C ALA A 62 -19.57 -16.56 1.47
N ARG A 63 -19.44 -16.11 0.20
CA ARG A 63 -18.47 -15.12 -0.28
C ARG A 63 -19.02 -14.33 -1.46
N ASN A 64 -18.55 -13.07 -1.58
CA ASN A 64 -19.02 -12.12 -2.59
C ASN A 64 -18.04 -11.92 -3.74
N ASN A 65 -16.85 -12.51 -3.69
CA ASN A 65 -15.70 -12.22 -4.57
C ASN A 65 -15.30 -10.75 -4.60
N LEU A 66 -15.57 -10.05 -3.50
CA LEU A 66 -15.34 -8.61 -3.37
C LEU A 66 -14.26 -8.35 -2.31
N LEU A 67 -13.18 -7.69 -2.71
CA LEU A 67 -12.13 -7.25 -1.81
C LEU A 67 -12.25 -5.75 -1.55
N GLY A 68 -12.09 -5.37 -0.29
CA GLY A 68 -12.11 -3.97 0.13
C GLY A 68 -10.74 -3.31 0.03
N VAL A 69 -10.72 -2.02 -0.28
CA VAL A 69 -9.56 -1.15 -0.13
C VAL A 69 -9.98 0.03 0.74
N TYR A 70 -9.32 0.21 1.88
CA TYR A 70 -9.59 1.27 2.83
C TYR A 70 -8.36 2.14 3.02
N THR A 71 -8.51 3.44 2.76
CA THR A 71 -7.45 4.42 2.98
C THR A 71 -7.82 5.35 4.13
N PHE A 72 -6.88 5.63 5.04
CA PHE A 72 -7.12 6.53 6.19
C PHE A 72 -6.88 7.99 5.87
N THR A 73 -6.30 8.27 4.73
CA THR A 73 -6.08 9.63 4.19
C THR A 73 -6.84 9.79 2.87
N PRO A 74 -7.22 11.00 2.48
CA PRO A 74 -7.78 11.24 1.15
C PRO A 74 -6.79 10.73 0.09
N ALA A 75 -7.17 9.68 -0.66
CA ALA A 75 -6.24 8.93 -1.51
C ALA A 75 -5.91 9.64 -2.83
N PHE A 76 -6.63 10.68 -3.24
CA PHE A 76 -6.66 11.04 -4.65
C PHE A 76 -6.15 12.42 -5.08
N PRO A 77 -6.04 13.48 -4.28
CA PRO A 77 -5.57 14.77 -4.83
C PRO A 77 -4.05 14.99 -4.78
N ASP A 78 -3.37 14.54 -3.70
CA ASP A 78 -1.99 14.96 -3.43
C ASP A 78 -0.98 13.82 -3.28
N ILE A 79 -1.44 12.57 -3.35
CA ILE A 79 -0.62 11.37 -3.10
C ILE A 79 -0.57 10.46 -4.34
N ALA A 80 -0.93 10.98 -5.51
CA ALA A 80 -1.08 10.21 -6.73
C ALA A 80 0.17 9.38 -7.06
N ASP A 81 1.36 9.95 -6.89
CA ASP A 81 2.60 9.27 -7.24
C ASP A 81 3.03 8.20 -6.23
N ALA A 82 2.66 8.34 -4.95
CA ALA A 82 3.02 7.37 -3.92
C ALA A 82 2.04 6.19 -3.83
N TYR A 83 0.74 6.46 -3.86
CA TYR A 83 -0.30 5.44 -3.68
C TYR A 83 -0.82 4.85 -5.00
N TYR A 84 -0.83 5.63 -6.08
CA TYR A 84 -1.32 5.18 -7.38
C TYR A 84 -0.67 3.89 -7.88
N PRO A 85 0.67 3.71 -7.87
CA PRO A 85 1.29 2.46 -8.28
C PRO A 85 0.90 1.27 -7.40
N ILE A 86 0.62 1.49 -6.10
CA ILE A 86 0.12 0.45 -5.19
C ILE A 86 -1.28 0.02 -5.62
N LEU A 87 -2.19 1.00 -5.82
CA LEU A 87 -3.57 0.75 -6.25
C LEU A 87 -3.63 0.07 -7.61
N ALA A 88 -2.78 0.48 -8.56
CA ALA A 88 -2.65 -0.19 -9.85
C ALA A 88 -2.15 -1.65 -9.72
N GLY A 89 -1.33 -1.94 -8.72
CA GLY A 89 -0.92 -3.30 -8.38
C GLY A 89 -2.07 -4.12 -7.77
N VAL A 90 -2.84 -3.50 -6.89
CA VAL A 90 -4.04 -4.09 -6.26
C VAL A 90 -5.07 -4.45 -7.35
N GLU A 91 -5.40 -3.52 -8.22
CA GLU A 91 -6.37 -3.70 -9.29
C GLU A 91 -5.95 -4.83 -10.24
N ALA A 92 -4.71 -4.80 -10.73
CA ALA A 92 -4.21 -5.81 -11.65
C ALA A 92 -4.23 -7.22 -11.06
N GLU A 93 -3.94 -7.39 -9.77
CA GLU A 93 -3.95 -8.70 -9.13
C GLU A 93 -5.37 -9.16 -8.78
N ALA A 94 -6.24 -8.26 -8.33
CA ALA A 94 -7.64 -8.58 -8.09
C ALA A 94 -8.32 -9.08 -9.37
N ALA A 95 -8.11 -8.38 -10.50
CA ALA A 95 -8.60 -8.79 -11.80
C ALA A 95 -8.06 -10.18 -12.22
N ALA A 96 -6.77 -10.45 -12.01
CA ALA A 96 -6.15 -11.75 -12.32
C ALA A 96 -6.75 -12.90 -11.49
N LEU A 97 -7.23 -12.62 -10.27
CA LEU A 97 -7.89 -13.58 -9.38
C LEU A 97 -9.42 -13.61 -9.55
N GLY A 98 -9.98 -12.87 -10.50
CA GLY A 98 -11.45 -12.78 -10.71
C GLY A 98 -12.18 -12.14 -9.52
N LYS A 99 -11.53 -11.22 -8.80
CA LYS A 99 -12.09 -10.49 -7.66
C LYS A 99 -12.44 -9.07 -8.07
N ASP A 100 -13.59 -8.58 -7.60
CA ASP A 100 -13.96 -7.18 -7.71
C ASP A 100 -13.41 -6.36 -6.55
N LEU A 101 -13.28 -5.05 -6.73
CA LEU A 101 -12.82 -4.12 -5.70
C LEU A 101 -13.92 -3.16 -5.26
N ILE A 102 -13.99 -2.92 -3.95
CA ILE A 102 -14.74 -1.81 -3.37
C ILE A 102 -13.79 -0.87 -2.64
N VAL A 103 -13.78 0.40 -3.03
CA VAL A 103 -12.97 1.43 -2.36
C VAL A 103 -13.82 2.11 -1.30
N PHE A 104 -13.36 2.07 -0.06
CA PHE A 104 -13.97 2.79 1.05
C PHE A 104 -13.30 4.15 1.17
N THR A 105 -13.97 5.17 0.68
CA THR A 105 -13.53 6.56 0.82
C THR A 105 -13.79 7.01 2.24
N ALA A 106 -12.78 7.03 3.08
CA ALA A 106 -12.94 7.50 4.43
C ALA A 106 -11.80 8.45 4.79
N SER A 107 -12.20 9.65 5.13
CA SER A 107 -11.32 10.65 5.75
C SER A 107 -11.25 10.53 7.27
N SER A 108 -11.82 9.49 7.87
CA SER A 108 -11.85 9.35 9.33
C SER A 108 -11.66 7.91 9.79
N ALA A 109 -10.90 7.74 10.89
CA ALA A 109 -10.73 6.49 11.62
C ALA A 109 -11.98 6.08 12.45
N ALA A 110 -13.16 6.65 12.19
CA ALA A 110 -14.36 6.38 12.96
C ALA A 110 -14.72 4.87 12.90
N PRO A 111 -14.95 4.20 14.05
CA PRO A 111 -15.18 2.76 14.10
C PRO A 111 -16.34 2.28 13.23
N ASP A 112 -17.42 3.06 13.13
CA ASP A 112 -18.59 2.70 12.30
C ASP A 112 -18.27 2.69 10.81
N ARG A 113 -17.35 3.54 10.35
CA ARG A 113 -16.90 3.54 8.95
C ARG A 113 -16.03 2.33 8.64
N ILE A 114 -15.16 1.94 9.55
CA ILE A 114 -14.31 0.75 9.42
C ILE A 114 -15.16 -0.53 9.41
N ARG A 115 -16.24 -0.60 10.20
CA ARG A 115 -17.18 -1.74 10.16
C ARG A 115 -17.82 -1.97 8.79
N ARG A 116 -17.93 -0.93 7.95
CA ARG A 116 -18.44 -1.06 6.57
C ARG A 116 -17.55 -1.93 5.68
N THR A 117 -16.29 -2.14 6.04
CA THR A 117 -15.38 -3.04 5.32
C THR A 117 -15.90 -4.46 5.24
N ARG A 118 -16.78 -4.87 6.15
CA ARG A 118 -17.48 -6.17 6.14
C ARG A 118 -18.47 -6.36 4.98
N LEU A 119 -18.67 -5.36 4.14
CA LEU A 119 -19.36 -5.53 2.85
C LEU A 119 -18.51 -6.32 1.84
N ALA A 120 -17.20 -6.41 2.06
CA ALA A 120 -16.27 -7.23 1.30
C ALA A 120 -15.95 -8.54 2.05
N ASP A 121 -15.35 -9.49 1.35
CA ASP A 121 -14.90 -10.77 1.93
C ASP A 121 -13.64 -10.61 2.79
N GLY A 122 -12.88 -9.55 2.54
CA GLY A 122 -11.72 -9.10 3.30
C GLY A 122 -11.31 -7.71 2.85
N CYS A 123 -10.39 -7.06 3.58
CA CYS A 123 -10.02 -5.68 3.30
C CYS A 123 -8.51 -5.42 3.37
N LEU A 124 -8.01 -4.70 2.36
CA LEU A 124 -6.69 -4.07 2.36
C LEU A 124 -6.77 -2.72 3.06
N PHE A 125 -5.83 -2.46 3.96
CA PHE A 125 -5.70 -1.17 4.63
C PHE A 125 -4.43 -0.47 4.21
N LEU A 126 -4.53 0.84 3.98
CA LEU A 126 -3.44 1.68 3.51
C LEU A 126 -3.44 3.03 4.23
N GLY A 127 -2.28 3.46 4.72
CA GLY A 127 -2.10 4.74 5.42
C GLY A 127 -0.93 4.75 6.39
N ARG A 128 -0.52 5.93 6.83
CA ARG A 128 0.64 6.11 7.73
C ARG A 128 0.34 5.66 9.16
N HIS A 129 -0.87 5.91 9.63
CA HIS A 129 -1.30 5.59 11.00
C HIS A 129 -2.42 4.56 11.01
N VAL A 130 -2.44 3.74 12.06
CA VAL A 130 -3.45 2.69 12.26
C VAL A 130 -4.40 3.08 13.39
N PRO A 131 -5.70 3.08 13.16
CA PRO A 131 -6.67 3.14 14.26
C PRO A 131 -6.71 1.78 14.99
N VAL A 132 -5.83 1.62 15.97
CA VAL A 132 -5.50 0.34 16.61
C VAL A 132 -6.74 -0.38 17.11
N ASP A 133 -7.65 0.31 17.82
CA ASP A 133 -8.86 -0.31 18.41
C ASP A 133 -9.80 -0.86 17.34
N ALA A 134 -9.97 -0.12 16.25
CA ALA A 134 -10.85 -0.54 15.17
C ALA A 134 -10.30 -1.75 14.40
N ILE A 135 -9.00 -1.79 14.18
CA ILE A 135 -8.32 -2.94 13.56
C ILE A 135 -8.34 -4.15 14.49
N ALA A 136 -8.11 -3.95 15.81
CA ALA A 136 -8.24 -5.01 16.79
C ALA A 136 -9.62 -5.66 16.74
N GLY A 137 -10.70 -4.85 16.70
CA GLY A 137 -12.06 -5.34 16.60
C GLY A 137 -12.37 -6.15 15.34
N LEU A 138 -11.71 -5.85 14.20
CA LEU A 138 -11.81 -6.67 12.98
C LEU A 138 -11.08 -8.01 13.13
N LEU A 139 -9.86 -7.99 13.66
CA LEU A 139 -9.06 -9.19 13.91
C LEU A 139 -9.74 -10.13 14.91
N ASP A 140 -10.26 -9.59 16.02
CA ASP A 140 -10.94 -10.37 17.07
C ASP A 140 -12.24 -11.01 16.55
N ALA A 141 -12.86 -10.39 15.53
CA ALA A 141 -14.02 -10.94 14.84
C ALA A 141 -13.65 -11.92 13.70
N GLY A 142 -12.37 -12.25 13.52
CA GLY A 142 -11.89 -13.14 12.45
C GLY A 142 -12.07 -12.58 11.04
N PHE A 143 -12.27 -11.26 10.89
CA PHE A 143 -12.41 -10.67 9.56
C PHE A 143 -11.05 -10.57 8.87
N PRO A 144 -10.89 -11.10 7.62
CA PRO A 144 -9.62 -11.07 6.91
C PRO A 144 -9.18 -9.64 6.59
N ILE A 145 -7.99 -9.28 7.05
CA ILE A 145 -7.37 -7.99 6.74
C ILE A 145 -5.92 -8.18 6.35
N VAL A 146 -5.41 -7.27 5.50
CA VAL A 146 -3.98 -7.11 5.22
C VAL A 146 -3.66 -5.63 5.19
N TYR A 147 -2.59 -5.25 5.86
CA TYR A 147 -2.08 -3.89 5.79
C TYR A 147 -0.98 -3.76 4.74
N ILE A 148 -1.05 -2.72 3.91
CA ILE A 148 0.03 -2.38 2.98
C ILE A 148 0.97 -1.40 3.69
N GLY A 149 2.12 -1.90 4.09
CA GLY A 149 3.09 -1.28 4.98
C GLY A 149 3.33 -2.15 6.21
N ARG A 150 4.58 -2.24 6.65
CA ARG A 150 4.94 -3.02 7.86
C ARG A 150 4.23 -2.48 9.09
N ARG A 151 3.68 -3.38 9.91
CA ARG A 151 2.96 -3.06 11.15
C ARG A 151 3.46 -3.92 12.31
N THR A 152 3.70 -3.28 13.44
CA THR A 152 4.12 -3.94 14.69
C THR A 152 3.12 -3.76 15.81
N GLU A 153 2.12 -2.93 15.59
CA GLU A 153 1.03 -2.69 16.52
C GLU A 153 0.28 -3.98 16.81
N LEU A 154 -0.44 -4.03 17.91
CA LEU A 154 -1.17 -5.21 18.38
C LEU A 154 -0.27 -6.46 18.54
N GLY A 155 0.99 -6.27 18.95
CA GLY A 155 1.93 -7.37 19.13
C GLY A 155 2.28 -8.11 17.84
N GLY A 156 2.20 -7.44 16.68
CA GLY A 156 2.46 -8.05 15.37
C GLY A 156 1.31 -8.91 14.83
N ARG A 157 0.11 -8.82 15.40
CA ARG A 157 -1.06 -9.58 14.92
C ARG A 157 -1.61 -9.13 13.58
N ILE A 158 -1.21 -7.94 13.09
CA ILE A 158 -1.72 -7.36 11.83
C ILE A 158 -0.99 -8.01 10.64
N PRO A 159 -1.67 -8.81 9.82
CA PRO A 159 -1.09 -9.29 8.57
C PRO A 159 -0.69 -8.12 7.69
N HIS A 160 0.54 -8.16 7.13
CA HIS A 160 1.01 -7.05 6.33
C HIS A 160 1.97 -7.44 5.21
N VAL A 161 1.98 -6.61 4.18
CA VAL A 161 3.00 -6.60 3.14
C VAL A 161 3.66 -5.22 3.12
N GLY A 162 4.95 -5.16 3.40
CA GLY A 162 5.73 -3.92 3.48
C GLY A 162 6.97 -3.95 2.60
N ALA A 163 7.62 -2.80 2.42
CA ALA A 163 8.95 -2.70 1.85
C ALA A 163 10.00 -2.91 2.94
N ASP A 164 11.11 -3.56 2.62
CA ASP A 164 12.26 -3.72 3.52
C ASP A 164 13.10 -2.44 3.52
N TYR A 165 12.56 -1.43 4.19
CA TYR A 165 13.25 -0.15 4.34
C TYR A 165 14.50 -0.23 5.18
N VAL A 166 14.58 -1.16 6.14
CA VAL A 166 15.76 -1.31 7.01
C VAL A 166 16.96 -1.69 6.19
N THR A 167 16.87 -2.78 5.43
CA THR A 167 17.97 -3.28 4.59
C THR A 167 18.33 -2.26 3.50
N ALA A 168 17.34 -1.71 2.79
CA ALA A 168 17.59 -0.77 1.70
C ALA A 168 18.25 0.54 2.18
N SER A 169 17.84 1.06 3.34
CA SER A 169 18.44 2.28 3.91
C SER A 169 19.84 2.03 4.44
N ALA A 170 20.10 0.85 5.01
CA ALA A 170 21.45 0.43 5.42
C ALA A 170 22.39 0.34 4.22
N GLU A 171 21.93 -0.20 3.09
CA GLU A 171 22.71 -0.28 1.86
C GLU A 171 23.10 1.09 1.31
N VAL A 172 22.18 2.08 1.34
CA VAL A 172 22.47 3.46 0.92
C VAL A 172 23.58 4.05 1.77
N LEU A 173 23.50 3.92 3.10
CA LEU A 173 24.54 4.45 3.99
C LEU A 173 25.87 3.71 3.82
N THR A 174 25.85 2.39 3.62
CA THR A 174 27.05 1.59 3.35
C THR A 174 27.74 2.05 2.06
N ARG A 175 26.98 2.42 1.02
CA ARG A 175 27.55 3.00 -0.22
C ARG A 175 28.25 4.33 0.04
N LEU A 176 27.63 5.22 0.83
CA LEU A 176 28.24 6.50 1.24
C LEU A 176 29.53 6.26 2.05
N ALA A 177 29.51 5.32 2.99
CA ALA A 177 30.68 4.97 3.78
C ALA A 177 31.84 4.40 2.91
N ARG A 178 31.54 3.58 1.91
CA ARG A 178 32.51 3.07 0.93
C ARG A 178 33.06 4.18 0.02
N ALA A 179 32.28 5.21 -0.26
CA ALA A 179 32.73 6.39 -0.99
C ALA A 179 33.57 7.36 -0.11
N GLY A 180 33.83 7.01 1.15
CA GLY A 180 34.68 7.80 2.05
C GLY A 180 33.95 8.77 2.95
N HIS A 181 32.62 8.88 2.86
CA HIS A 181 31.85 9.78 3.73
C HIS A 181 31.90 9.31 5.17
N ARG A 182 32.29 10.22 6.09
CA ARG A 182 32.39 9.96 7.54
C ARG A 182 31.47 10.83 8.38
N ARG A 183 30.97 11.93 7.82
CA ARG A 183 29.96 12.80 8.45
C ARG A 183 28.78 12.95 7.53
N VAL A 184 27.64 12.35 7.93
CA VAL A 184 26.42 12.27 7.14
C VAL A 184 25.26 12.90 7.90
N ARG A 185 24.47 13.71 7.21
CA ARG A 185 23.22 14.28 7.72
C ARG A 185 22.05 13.53 7.12
N TYR A 186 21.18 12.97 7.98
CA TYR A 186 19.93 12.35 7.58
C TYR A 186 18.75 13.29 7.86
N LEU A 187 18.01 13.61 6.83
CA LEU A 187 16.83 14.46 6.90
C LEU A 187 15.57 13.58 6.77
N ARG A 188 14.71 13.67 7.76
CA ARG A 188 13.44 12.92 7.79
C ARG A 188 12.30 13.81 8.25
N GLU A 189 11.07 13.42 7.87
CA GLU A 189 9.88 14.09 8.38
C GLU A 189 9.75 14.01 9.91
N PRO A 190 9.07 15.02 10.51
CA PRO A 190 8.91 15.09 11.97
C PRO A 190 8.08 13.97 12.57
N ASP A 191 7.23 13.32 11.77
CA ASP A 191 6.33 12.28 12.25
C ASP A 191 7.05 10.96 12.57
N ASP A 192 6.37 10.08 13.35
CA ASP A 192 6.88 8.78 13.75
C ASP A 192 6.21 7.62 12.99
N ALA A 193 5.94 7.81 11.69
CA ALA A 193 5.42 6.74 10.86
C ALA A 193 6.35 5.51 10.88
N PRO A 194 5.81 4.28 10.91
CA PRO A 194 6.63 3.06 10.98
C PRO A 194 7.66 2.95 9.86
N SER A 195 7.33 3.42 8.64
CA SER A 195 8.25 3.44 7.50
C SER A 195 9.44 4.37 7.70
N SER A 196 9.23 5.52 8.36
CA SER A 196 10.30 6.46 8.73
C SER A 196 11.18 5.88 9.81
N GLY A 197 10.59 5.23 10.82
CA GLY A 197 11.34 4.53 11.86
C GLY A 197 12.19 3.38 11.31
N ASP A 198 11.70 2.65 10.31
CA ASP A 198 12.45 1.58 9.65
C ASP A 198 13.65 2.12 8.87
N ARG A 199 13.47 3.22 8.12
CA ARG A 199 14.57 3.88 7.42
C ARG A 199 15.64 4.39 8.39
N GLU A 200 15.21 5.10 9.45
CA GLU A 200 16.15 5.60 10.46
C GLU A 200 16.92 4.45 11.13
N ARG A 201 16.25 3.35 11.45
CA ARG A 201 16.92 2.16 12.01
C ARG A 201 17.99 1.60 11.09
N GLY A 202 17.70 1.50 9.78
CA GLY A 202 18.64 1.02 8.77
C GLY A 202 19.86 1.93 8.65
N VAL A 203 19.69 3.26 8.51
CA VAL A 203 20.82 4.18 8.39
C VAL A 203 21.65 4.23 9.67
N ARG A 204 21.03 4.17 10.86
CA ARG A 204 21.76 4.17 12.14
C ARG A 204 22.60 2.92 12.34
N ALA A 205 22.05 1.75 12.03
CA ALA A 205 22.77 0.49 12.13
C ALA A 205 24.02 0.51 11.24
N ALA A 206 23.85 0.83 9.95
CA ALA A 206 24.97 0.89 9.02
C ALA A 206 25.98 2.01 9.34
N ALA A 207 25.54 3.13 9.92
CA ALA A 207 26.44 4.18 10.37
C ALA A 207 27.32 3.72 11.53
N ALA A 208 26.74 3.01 12.49
CA ALA A 208 27.48 2.43 13.62
C ALA A 208 28.53 1.41 13.13
N ASP A 209 28.12 0.50 12.25
CA ASP A 209 28.99 -0.55 11.70
C ASP A 209 30.15 0.03 10.88
N ALA A 210 29.94 1.13 10.16
CA ALA A 210 30.94 1.75 9.29
C ALA A 210 31.74 2.88 9.96
N GLY A 211 31.48 3.20 11.23
CA GLY A 211 32.13 4.32 11.93
C GLY A 211 31.78 5.70 11.34
N VAL A 212 30.56 5.85 10.82
CA VAL A 212 30.05 7.10 10.26
C VAL A 212 29.35 7.91 11.35
N SER A 213 29.73 9.18 11.52
CA SER A 213 29.01 10.13 12.37
C SER A 213 27.71 10.55 11.66
N LEU A 214 26.58 10.06 12.17
CA LEU A 214 25.25 10.33 11.63
C LEU A 214 24.51 11.33 12.52
N SER A 215 24.13 12.46 11.95
CA SER A 215 23.21 13.43 12.58
C SER A 215 21.86 13.37 11.91
N VAL A 216 20.77 13.38 12.70
CA VAL A 216 19.39 13.35 12.19
C VAL A 216 18.76 14.72 12.36
N THR A 217 18.18 15.24 11.29
CA THR A 217 17.38 16.47 11.28
C THR A 217 15.94 16.12 10.94
N ARG A 218 15.00 16.48 11.81
CA ARG A 218 13.56 16.35 11.56
C ARG A 218 13.06 17.62 10.89
N THR A 219 12.64 17.52 9.64
CA THR A 219 12.21 18.66 8.81
C THR A 219 11.28 18.21 7.70
N ASP A 220 10.34 19.05 7.35
CA ASP A 220 9.57 18.96 6.10
C ASP A 220 10.24 19.71 4.93
N GLY A 221 11.41 20.32 5.20
CA GLY A 221 12.17 21.07 4.23
C GLY A 221 11.80 22.56 4.13
N ALA A 222 10.74 23.01 4.80
CA ALA A 222 10.32 24.43 4.75
C ALA A 222 11.33 25.35 5.46
N ASP A 223 11.93 24.87 6.52
CA ASP A 223 12.90 25.55 7.38
C ASP A 223 14.35 25.52 6.83
N LEU A 224 14.60 24.78 5.75
CA LEU A 224 15.93 24.67 5.17
C LEU A 224 16.30 25.91 4.35
N SER A 225 17.46 26.48 4.63
CA SER A 225 18.02 27.66 4.01
C SER A 225 19.44 27.45 3.49
N ALA A 226 19.94 28.39 2.69
CA ALA A 226 21.35 28.41 2.26
C ALA A 226 22.29 28.42 3.47
N GLY A 227 21.97 29.20 4.52
CA GLY A 227 22.75 29.25 5.75
C GLY A 227 22.78 27.92 6.50
N THR A 228 21.67 27.18 6.50
CA THR A 228 21.60 25.85 7.08
C THR A 228 22.57 24.89 6.39
N ILE A 229 22.56 24.88 5.06
CA ILE A 229 23.47 24.04 4.26
C ILE A 229 24.93 24.44 4.50
N ALA A 230 25.25 25.76 4.43
CA ALA A 230 26.60 26.24 4.65
C ALA A 230 27.14 25.88 6.05
N GLY A 231 26.29 25.95 7.08
CA GLY A 231 26.64 25.49 8.42
C GLY A 231 27.00 24.04 8.49
N TRP A 232 26.20 23.16 7.87
CA TRP A 232 26.50 21.72 7.86
C TRP A 232 27.80 21.38 7.12
N LEU A 233 28.09 22.07 6.00
CA LEU A 233 29.33 21.87 5.27
C LEU A 233 30.54 22.37 6.10
N ALA A 234 30.40 23.51 6.80
CA ALA A 234 31.43 24.00 7.73
C ALA A 234 31.69 23.03 8.89
N ASP A 235 30.67 22.32 9.36
CA ASP A 235 30.77 21.24 10.35
C ASP A 235 31.39 19.95 9.76
N GLY A 236 31.75 19.94 8.46
CA GLY A 236 32.36 18.82 7.76
C GLY A 236 31.39 17.74 7.29
N VAL A 237 30.11 18.04 7.16
CA VAL A 237 29.14 17.14 6.51
C VAL A 237 29.47 17.04 5.04
N THR A 238 29.65 15.83 4.53
CA THR A 238 30.01 15.54 3.12
C THR A 238 28.90 14.83 2.37
N ALA A 239 27.87 14.34 3.05
CA ALA A 239 26.72 13.72 2.42
C ALA A 239 25.42 14.01 3.14
N LEU A 240 24.36 14.18 2.34
CA LEU A 240 22.98 14.30 2.78
C LEU A 240 22.20 13.06 2.37
N VAL A 241 21.44 12.50 3.29
CA VAL A 241 20.48 11.43 3.05
C VAL A 241 19.11 11.99 3.34
N VAL A 242 18.19 11.93 2.39
CA VAL A 242 16.84 12.49 2.55
C VAL A 242 15.81 11.39 2.49
N GLU A 243 14.87 11.39 3.42
CA GLU A 243 13.74 10.48 3.39
C GLU A 243 12.80 10.85 2.23
N GLU A 244 12.36 9.83 1.47
CA GLU A 244 11.24 9.97 0.57
C GLU A 244 9.96 10.01 1.40
N THR A 245 9.15 11.02 1.17
CA THR A 245 7.84 11.21 1.78
C THR A 245 6.76 11.28 0.71
N ASP A 246 5.51 11.18 1.12
CA ASP A 246 4.38 11.22 0.18
C ASP A 246 4.29 12.58 -0.55
N THR A 247 4.81 13.63 0.06
CA THR A 247 4.80 15.02 -0.47
C THR A 247 6.10 15.42 -1.15
N PHE A 248 7.19 14.66 -0.96
CA PHE A 248 8.54 15.01 -1.37
C PHE A 248 9.07 16.35 -0.82
N ALA A 249 8.39 16.94 0.16
CA ALA A 249 8.65 18.27 0.64
C ALA A 249 10.10 18.44 1.20
N ALA A 250 10.55 17.48 2.01
CA ALA A 250 11.92 17.49 2.53
C ALA A 250 12.98 17.43 1.41
N PHE A 251 12.75 16.63 0.36
CA PHE A 251 13.65 16.53 -0.77
C PHE A 251 13.69 17.83 -1.58
N GLU A 252 12.54 18.40 -1.93
CA GLU A 252 12.47 19.64 -2.69
C GLU A 252 12.99 20.83 -1.86
N GLY A 253 12.75 20.87 -0.55
CA GLY A 253 13.34 21.84 0.37
C GLY A 253 14.87 21.75 0.39
N THR A 254 15.41 20.54 0.47
CA THR A 254 16.85 20.29 0.42
C THR A 254 17.45 20.77 -0.90
N ARG A 255 16.85 20.42 -2.04
CA ARG A 255 17.33 20.87 -3.37
C ARG A 255 17.29 22.41 -3.51
N ARG A 256 16.22 23.04 -3.02
CA ARG A 256 16.11 24.51 -3.02
C ARG A 256 17.22 25.15 -2.19
N ALA A 257 17.48 24.65 -0.99
CA ALA A 257 18.49 25.15 -0.08
C ALA A 257 19.92 24.98 -0.65
N LEU A 258 20.22 23.81 -1.25
CA LEU A 258 21.50 23.55 -1.94
C LEU A 258 21.73 24.53 -3.09
N ARG A 259 20.73 24.75 -3.96
CA ARG A 259 20.84 25.73 -5.05
C ARG A 259 21.05 27.14 -4.54
N ALA A 260 20.32 27.55 -3.50
CA ALA A 260 20.45 28.87 -2.90
C ALA A 260 21.83 29.09 -2.23
N ALA A 261 22.47 28.03 -1.76
CA ALA A 261 23.82 28.03 -1.21
C ALA A 261 24.91 27.96 -2.31
N GLY A 262 24.55 27.77 -3.57
CA GLY A 262 25.53 27.56 -4.65
C GLY A 262 26.28 26.23 -4.57
N VAL A 263 25.74 25.26 -3.83
CA VAL A 263 26.38 23.97 -3.56
C VAL A 263 26.05 22.97 -4.68
N SER A 264 27.06 22.37 -5.26
CA SER A 264 26.92 21.39 -6.34
C SER A 264 26.77 19.96 -5.79
N VAL A 265 25.94 19.16 -6.47
CA VAL A 265 25.76 17.73 -6.19
C VAL A 265 26.20 16.95 -7.44
N PRO A 266 27.12 15.98 -7.34
CA PRO A 266 27.81 15.51 -6.11
C PRO A 266 29.13 16.24 -5.79
N GLY A 267 29.47 17.34 -6.50
CA GLY A 267 30.81 17.98 -6.41
C GLY A 267 31.20 18.45 -5.00
N ASP A 268 30.30 19.17 -4.32
CA ASP A 268 30.57 19.69 -2.99
C ASP A 268 29.94 18.80 -1.88
N VAL A 269 28.83 18.15 -2.18
CA VAL A 269 28.13 17.26 -1.25
C VAL A 269 27.43 16.13 -2.01
N SER A 270 27.55 14.91 -1.53
CA SER A 270 26.76 13.78 -2.02
C SER A 270 25.33 13.86 -1.50
N LEU A 271 24.37 13.45 -2.35
CA LEU A 271 22.94 13.40 -2.02
C LEU A 271 22.37 12.02 -2.32
N ALA A 272 21.72 11.42 -1.34
CA ALA A 272 20.96 10.18 -1.52
C ALA A 272 19.53 10.33 -1.02
N VAL A 273 18.60 9.57 -1.61
CA VAL A 273 17.20 9.54 -1.20
C VAL A 273 16.82 8.13 -0.77
N LEU A 274 16.17 8.01 0.39
CA LEU A 274 15.64 6.75 0.89
C LEU A 274 14.26 6.46 0.26
N GLY A 275 14.28 6.20 -1.03
CA GLY A 275 13.17 6.05 -1.95
C GLY A 275 13.55 6.61 -3.32
N ARG A 276 12.56 7.03 -4.10
CA ARG A 276 12.76 7.62 -5.41
C ARG A 276 12.14 9.02 -5.47
N PRO A 277 12.87 10.05 -5.92
CA PRO A 277 12.29 11.36 -6.15
C PRO A 277 11.18 11.31 -7.21
N PRO A 278 10.26 12.29 -7.23
CA PRO A 278 9.20 12.36 -8.23
C PRO A 278 9.79 12.34 -9.65
N GLY A 279 9.14 11.59 -10.55
CA GLY A 279 9.55 11.51 -11.95
C GLY A 279 9.45 12.87 -12.63
N GLY A 280 10.42 13.19 -13.51
CA GLY A 280 10.43 14.42 -14.30
C GLY A 280 11.28 15.57 -13.74
N THR A 281 12.01 15.37 -12.65
CA THR A 281 13.02 16.36 -12.23
C THR A 281 14.16 16.42 -13.27
N ALA A 282 14.31 17.54 -13.92
CA ALA A 282 15.50 17.78 -14.77
C ALA A 282 16.75 17.72 -13.87
N GLY A 283 17.72 16.91 -14.26
CA GLY A 283 18.98 16.76 -13.53
C GLY A 283 19.47 15.31 -13.46
N PRO A 284 20.58 15.09 -12.74
CA PRO A 284 21.17 13.76 -12.60
C PRO A 284 20.23 12.79 -11.87
N VAL A 285 20.34 11.51 -12.17
CA VAL A 285 19.59 10.45 -11.49
C VAL A 285 20.05 10.40 -10.04
N VAL A 286 19.12 10.60 -9.11
CA VAL A 286 19.44 10.62 -7.68
C VAL A 286 19.69 9.20 -7.18
N SER A 287 20.77 9.01 -6.43
CA SER A 287 21.14 7.75 -5.80
C SER A 287 20.18 7.40 -4.65
N GLY A 288 19.84 6.12 -4.50
CA GLY A 288 18.92 5.66 -3.46
C GLY A 288 18.43 4.26 -3.70
N PHE A 289 17.12 4.04 -3.55
CA PHE A 289 16.45 2.79 -3.88
C PHE A 289 15.03 3.04 -4.41
N GLU A 290 14.46 2.04 -5.06
CA GLU A 290 13.07 2.09 -5.53
C GLU A 290 12.17 1.30 -4.58
N VAL A 291 11.05 1.92 -4.16
CA VAL A 291 10.01 1.20 -3.40
C VAL A 291 9.17 0.40 -4.40
N PRO A 292 9.05 -0.94 -4.24
CA PRO A 292 8.36 -1.79 -5.20
C PRO A 292 6.83 -1.68 -5.08
N ARG A 293 6.29 -0.48 -5.22
CA ARG A 293 4.89 -0.13 -4.91
C ARG A 293 3.86 -1.01 -5.61
N ARG A 294 4.06 -1.25 -6.92
CA ARG A 294 3.15 -2.12 -7.69
C ARG A 294 3.19 -3.58 -7.18
N ALA A 295 4.38 -4.07 -6.84
CA ALA A 295 4.55 -5.42 -6.29
C ALA A 295 3.97 -5.53 -4.87
N LEU A 296 4.04 -4.47 -4.06
CA LEU A 296 3.38 -4.40 -2.75
C LEU A 296 1.87 -4.59 -2.88
N GLY A 297 1.23 -3.86 -3.80
CA GLY A 297 -0.20 -3.99 -4.08
C GLY A 297 -0.58 -5.41 -4.49
N ARG A 298 0.14 -5.99 -5.46
CA ARG A 298 -0.09 -7.38 -5.91
C ARG A 298 0.08 -8.38 -4.77
N SER A 299 1.17 -8.29 -4.02
CA SER A 299 1.45 -9.22 -2.92
C SER A 299 0.41 -9.13 -1.81
N ALA A 300 -0.09 -7.93 -1.53
CA ALA A 300 -1.14 -7.71 -0.53
C ALA A 300 -2.47 -8.36 -0.93
N VAL A 301 -2.86 -8.28 -2.21
CA VAL A 301 -4.06 -8.96 -2.72
C VAL A 301 -3.92 -10.47 -2.60
N ARG A 302 -2.77 -11.05 -2.98
CA ARG A 302 -2.53 -12.51 -2.85
C ARG A 302 -2.62 -12.95 -1.40
N LEU A 303 -1.99 -12.22 -0.49
CA LEU A 303 -2.07 -12.52 0.93
C LEU A 303 -3.51 -12.43 1.43
N LEU A 304 -4.25 -11.38 1.07
CA LEU A 304 -5.64 -11.23 1.48
C LEU A 304 -6.52 -12.36 0.91
N ALA A 305 -6.35 -12.71 -0.37
CA ALA A 305 -7.07 -13.81 -0.99
C ALA A 305 -6.82 -15.14 -0.26
N SER A 306 -5.58 -15.41 0.15
CA SER A 306 -5.25 -16.63 0.92
C SER A 306 -5.86 -16.66 2.32
N LEU A 307 -6.04 -15.50 2.96
CA LEU A 307 -6.74 -15.38 4.25
C LEU A 307 -8.26 -15.53 4.10
N VAL A 308 -8.81 -15.04 2.99
CA VAL A 308 -10.23 -15.21 2.64
C VAL A 308 -10.50 -16.67 2.26
N GLU A 309 -9.59 -17.34 1.53
CA GLU A 309 -9.73 -18.71 1.05
C GLU A 309 -8.64 -19.62 1.65
N PRO A 310 -8.80 -20.09 2.89
CA PRO A 310 -7.81 -20.97 3.51
C PRO A 310 -7.55 -22.21 2.66
N GLY A 311 -6.27 -22.52 2.44
CA GLY A 311 -5.85 -23.64 1.59
C GLY A 311 -5.19 -23.23 0.27
N THR A 312 -5.24 -21.96 -0.11
CA THR A 312 -4.51 -21.40 -1.26
C THR A 312 -3.09 -20.92 -0.93
N GLY A 313 -2.67 -21.06 0.32
CA GLY A 313 -1.32 -21.18 0.83
C GLY A 313 -0.34 -20.01 0.65
N GLU A 314 -0.53 -18.88 1.33
CA GLU A 314 0.61 -18.00 1.62
C GLU A 314 1.21 -18.38 3.00
N PRO A 315 2.51 -18.73 3.08
CA PRO A 315 3.08 -19.34 4.28
C PRO A 315 3.31 -18.37 5.46
N SER A 316 3.31 -17.04 5.23
CA SER A 316 3.53 -16.06 6.28
C SER A 316 2.56 -14.89 6.17
N PRO A 317 1.92 -14.49 7.28
CA PRO A 317 1.06 -13.29 7.32
C PRO A 317 1.87 -11.98 7.27
N HIS A 318 3.18 -12.05 7.36
CA HIS A 318 4.08 -10.90 7.34
C HIS A 318 5.10 -11.06 6.21
N ARG A 319 5.10 -10.12 5.27
CA ARG A 319 5.97 -10.15 4.11
C ARG A 319 6.64 -8.79 3.91
N LEU A 320 7.96 -8.81 3.73
CA LEU A 320 8.74 -7.65 3.33
C LEU A 320 9.31 -7.88 1.93
N LEU A 321 9.14 -6.90 1.06
CA LEU A 321 9.68 -6.92 -0.30
C LEU A 321 10.95 -6.08 -0.35
N ALA A 322 11.99 -6.62 -0.97
CA ALA A 322 13.23 -5.90 -1.19
C ALA A 322 13.01 -4.65 -2.04
N CYS A 323 13.74 -3.57 -1.72
CA CYS A 323 13.75 -2.34 -2.48
C CYS A 323 14.99 -2.34 -3.38
N PRO A 324 14.85 -2.46 -4.72
CA PRO A 324 15.99 -2.44 -5.63
C PRO A 324 16.82 -1.16 -5.49
N PRO A 325 18.17 -1.26 -5.42
CA PRO A 325 19.03 -0.09 -5.34
C PRO A 325 19.00 0.72 -6.65
N VAL A 326 19.06 2.03 -6.53
CA VAL A 326 19.27 2.97 -7.64
C VAL A 326 20.68 3.51 -7.50
N ALA A 327 21.55 3.17 -8.48
CA ALA A 327 22.94 3.61 -8.47
C ALA A 327 23.04 5.14 -8.48
N GLY A 328 22.33 5.78 -9.40
CA GLY A 328 22.31 7.23 -9.53
C GLY A 328 23.69 7.85 -9.81
N GLU A 329 23.72 9.18 -9.84
CA GLU A 329 24.89 10.00 -10.18
C GLU A 329 25.25 10.99 -9.07
N THR A 330 24.55 10.93 -7.92
CA THR A 330 24.61 11.96 -6.87
C THR A 330 25.45 11.56 -5.67
N ILE A 331 26.17 10.43 -5.74
CA ILE A 331 27.18 10.02 -4.77
C ILE A 331 28.55 10.00 -5.46
N ALA A 332 29.50 10.76 -4.94
CA ALA A 332 30.89 10.79 -5.38
C ALA A 332 31.84 10.41 -4.22
N PRO A 333 33.05 9.90 -4.51
CA PRO A 333 34.06 9.72 -3.50
C PRO A 333 34.42 11.06 -2.82
N VAL A 334 34.70 11.00 -1.53
CA VAL A 334 35.27 12.15 -0.80
C VAL A 334 36.70 12.33 -1.27
N ALA A 335 37.06 13.56 -1.72
CA ALA A 335 38.40 13.93 -2.16
C ALA A 335 39.42 13.87 -1.02
#